data_d7205ad95a74ec836d95c787ac3009dc
#
_entry.id   d7205ad95a74ec836d95c787ac3009dc
#
_cell.length_a   1.000
_cell.length_b   1.000
_cell.length_c   1.000
_cell.angle_alpha   90.00
_cell.angle_beta   90.00
_cell.angle_gamma   90.00
#
_symmetry.space_group_name_H-M   'P 1'
#
loop_
_entity.id
_entity.type
_entity.pdbx_description
1 polymer ?
#
loop_
_entity_poly.entity_id
_entity_poly.type
_entity_poly.pdbx_seq_one_letter_code
_entity_poly.pdbx_strand_id
1 'polypeptide(L)'
;MADIAYSATNPLFVMENTNGIPVVVISTTNTGGNSWVTRVMALSPVSINYFVFSSDVLIDGSELLVVYNSAGQPVATSSMRYPLIKQVIAGNVIGAGPDYGQYDYGAATSFSASFSPGGGRIGVGAIRTPSTQFNGSLLSGEWRGNIGLGGWMSGAGVATFSTFNWRFGPSSPNPPNFQYDYQSALDYGGILIDVSNL
;
A
#
# COMPACT_ATOMS: atom_id res chain seq x y z
N MET A 1 -0.09 5.70 -12.18
CA MET A 1 -0.88 6.16 -11.01
C MET A 1 -2.35 6.08 -11.38
N ALA A 2 -3.19 5.61 -10.47
CA ALA A 2 -4.64 5.50 -10.65
C ALA A 2 -5.36 5.85 -9.36
N ASP A 3 -6.54 6.44 -9.48
CA ASP A 3 -7.45 6.72 -8.38
C ASP A 3 -8.63 5.73 -8.46
N ILE A 4 -8.91 5.06 -7.36
CA ILE A 4 -9.99 4.08 -7.20
C ILE A 4 -11.02 4.68 -6.27
N ALA A 5 -12.17 5.04 -6.81
CA ALA A 5 -13.28 5.60 -6.05
C ALA A 5 -14.27 4.49 -5.63
N TYR A 6 -14.74 4.55 -4.39
CA TYR A 6 -15.71 3.61 -3.84
C TYR A 6 -16.51 4.23 -2.68
N SER A 7 -17.59 3.57 -2.28
CA SER A 7 -18.41 3.96 -1.13
C SER A 7 -18.38 2.86 -0.07
N ALA A 8 -18.05 3.23 1.16
CA ALA A 8 -17.99 2.30 2.30
C ALA A 8 -17.92 3.06 3.62
N THR A 9 -18.40 2.44 4.70
CA THR A 9 -18.25 2.95 6.07
C THR A 9 -17.01 2.30 6.70
N ASN A 10 -16.05 3.11 7.17
CA ASN A 10 -14.78 2.66 7.76
C ASN A 10 -14.06 1.61 6.88
N PRO A 11 -13.69 1.93 5.64
CA PRO A 11 -13.20 0.95 4.71
C PRO A 11 -11.83 0.38 5.08
N LEU A 12 -11.66 -0.92 4.82
CA LEU A 12 -10.37 -1.53 4.65
C LEU A 12 -10.18 -1.85 3.15
N PHE A 13 -9.29 -1.11 2.52
CA PHE A 13 -8.90 -1.36 1.13
C PHE A 13 -7.84 -2.44 1.07
N VAL A 14 -8.09 -3.47 0.27
CA VAL A 14 -7.21 -4.63 0.09
C VAL A 14 -6.96 -4.82 -1.40
N MET A 15 -5.72 -5.01 -1.77
CA MET A 15 -5.35 -5.29 -3.16
C MET A 15 -4.71 -6.67 -3.30
N GLU A 16 -5.03 -7.36 -4.39
CA GLU A 16 -4.34 -8.53 -4.87
C GLU A 16 -3.62 -8.17 -6.17
N ASN A 17 -2.32 -8.38 -6.19
CA ASN A 17 -1.46 -8.01 -7.30
C ASN A 17 -0.49 -9.15 -7.64
N THR A 18 -0.83 -9.94 -8.64
CA THR A 18 -0.07 -11.13 -9.05
C THR A 18 0.91 -10.88 -10.21
N ASN A 19 1.09 -9.62 -10.62
CA ASN A 19 1.81 -9.29 -11.86
C ASN A 19 3.33 -9.12 -11.67
N GLY A 20 3.86 -9.33 -10.47
CA GLY A 20 5.30 -9.21 -10.20
C GLY A 20 5.84 -7.77 -10.21
N ILE A 21 4.97 -6.77 -10.29
CA ILE A 21 5.32 -5.35 -10.25
C ILE A 21 4.76 -4.76 -8.96
N PRO A 22 5.60 -4.21 -8.06
CA PRO A 22 5.11 -3.65 -6.81
C PRO A 22 4.11 -2.52 -7.03
N VAL A 23 3.00 -2.57 -6.29
CA VAL A 23 1.99 -1.50 -6.24
C VAL A 23 1.98 -0.88 -4.85
N VAL A 24 2.07 0.44 -4.81
CA VAL A 24 2.02 1.22 -3.58
C VAL A 24 0.66 1.90 -3.42
N VAL A 25 0.13 1.86 -2.22
CA VAL A 25 -0.99 2.71 -1.81
C VAL A 25 -0.41 4.04 -1.32
N ILE A 26 -0.64 5.10 -2.07
CA ILE A 26 -0.13 6.45 -1.75
C ILE A 26 -1.00 7.11 -0.68
N SER A 27 -2.31 7.01 -0.83
CA SER A 27 -3.26 7.59 0.12
C SER A 27 -4.62 6.92 0.00
N THR A 28 -5.36 6.95 1.10
CA THR A 28 -6.80 6.69 1.12
C THR A 28 -7.46 7.89 1.79
N THR A 29 -8.33 8.57 1.06
CA THR A 29 -8.91 9.85 1.47
C THR A 29 -10.43 9.76 1.43
N ASN A 30 -11.08 10.20 2.52
CA ASN A 30 -12.52 10.43 2.53
C ASN A 30 -12.84 11.73 1.79
N THR A 31 -13.70 11.65 0.80
CA THR A 31 -14.13 12.79 -0.03
C THR A 31 -15.48 13.37 0.37
N GLY A 32 -16.10 12.79 1.41
CA GLY A 32 -17.35 13.23 2.00
C GLY A 32 -18.31 12.07 2.27
N GLY A 33 -18.88 12.02 3.46
CA GLY A 33 -19.76 10.92 3.89
C GLY A 33 -19.05 9.56 3.78
N ASN A 34 -19.66 8.63 3.06
CA ASN A 34 -19.13 7.29 2.82
C ASN A 34 -18.31 7.18 1.51
N SER A 35 -17.99 8.29 0.87
CA SER A 35 -17.22 8.30 -0.38
C SER A 35 -15.72 8.37 -0.10
N TRP A 36 -14.97 7.50 -0.76
CA TRP A 36 -13.54 7.36 -0.57
C TRP A 36 -12.81 7.27 -1.91
N VAL A 37 -11.57 7.71 -1.90
CA VAL A 37 -10.64 7.54 -3.03
C VAL A 37 -9.33 6.97 -2.50
N THR A 38 -8.94 5.82 -3.02
CA THR A 38 -7.60 5.25 -2.79
C THR A 38 -6.74 5.49 -4.03
N ARG A 39 -5.62 6.16 -3.83
CA ARG A 39 -4.63 6.41 -4.87
C ARG A 39 -3.54 5.35 -4.81
N VAL A 40 -3.33 4.69 -5.96
CA VAL A 40 -2.30 3.67 -6.12
C VAL A 40 -1.31 4.04 -7.21
N MET A 41 -0.09 3.55 -7.08
CA MET A 41 0.97 3.78 -8.06
C MET A 41 1.79 2.51 -8.28
N ALA A 42 2.23 2.33 -9.54
CA ALA A 42 3.24 1.35 -9.94
C ALA A 42 4.18 1.98 -10.95
N LEU A 43 5.39 1.42 -11.11
CA LEU A 43 6.40 1.91 -12.07
C LEU A 43 6.02 1.68 -13.53
N SER A 44 5.20 0.67 -13.80
CA SER A 44 4.69 0.34 -15.13
C SER A 44 3.23 -0.05 -15.06
N PRO A 45 2.51 -0.08 -16.18
CA PRO A 45 1.12 -0.52 -16.22
C PRO A 45 0.95 -1.91 -15.61
N VAL A 46 -0.01 -2.04 -14.71
CA VAL A 46 -0.31 -3.27 -13.99
C VAL A 46 -1.81 -3.38 -13.74
N SER A 47 -2.36 -4.58 -13.82
CA SER A 47 -3.71 -4.86 -13.40
C SER A 47 -3.73 -5.38 -11.97
N ILE A 48 -4.63 -4.88 -11.16
CA ILE A 48 -4.83 -5.36 -9.78
C ILE A 48 -6.30 -5.72 -9.58
N ASN A 49 -6.54 -6.72 -8.75
CA ASN A 49 -7.85 -6.91 -8.13
C ASN A 49 -7.87 -6.11 -6.82
N TYR A 50 -8.99 -5.51 -6.50
CA TYR A 50 -9.14 -4.87 -5.20
C TYR A 50 -10.46 -5.25 -4.55
N PHE A 51 -10.46 -5.24 -3.24
CA PHE A 51 -11.60 -5.53 -2.38
C PHE A 51 -11.73 -4.41 -1.36
N VAL A 52 -12.96 -4.03 -1.07
CA VAL A 52 -13.26 -3.03 -0.03
C VAL A 52 -14.14 -3.70 1.01
N PHE A 53 -13.59 -3.88 2.19
CA PHE A 53 -14.39 -4.32 3.33
C PHE A 53 -14.96 -3.08 4.01
N SER A 54 -16.26 -3.09 4.27
CA SER A 54 -17.00 -2.03 4.95
C SER A 54 -17.46 -2.52 6.31
N SER A 55 -17.58 -1.61 7.24
CA SER A 55 -18.27 -1.91 8.52
C SER A 55 -19.80 -1.87 8.40
N ASP A 56 -20.33 -1.56 7.21
CA ASP A 56 -21.77 -1.62 6.98
C ASP A 56 -22.25 -3.05 7.06
N VAL A 57 -23.30 -3.24 7.85
CA VAL A 57 -23.99 -4.52 7.95
C VAL A 57 -25.23 -4.45 7.08
N LEU A 58 -25.22 -5.21 5.98
CA LEU A 58 -26.38 -5.35 5.12
C LEU A 58 -27.27 -6.47 5.66
N ILE A 59 -28.55 -6.18 5.86
CA ILE A 59 -29.58 -7.17 6.17
C ILE A 59 -30.51 -7.21 4.98
N ASP A 60 -30.50 -8.32 4.23
CA ASP A 60 -31.32 -8.53 3.04
C ASP A 60 -32.45 -9.56 3.25
N GLY A 61 -32.54 -10.11 4.44
CA GLY A 61 -33.54 -11.11 4.83
C GLY A 61 -33.14 -12.56 4.55
N SER A 62 -31.91 -12.78 4.08
CA SER A 62 -31.36 -14.14 3.86
C SER A 62 -30.53 -14.65 5.03
N GLU A 63 -30.35 -13.82 6.05
CA GLU A 63 -29.49 -14.12 7.19
C GLU A 63 -30.13 -15.17 8.12
N LEU A 64 -29.34 -16.19 8.46
CA LEU A 64 -29.70 -17.15 9.50
C LEU A 64 -29.45 -16.61 10.91
N LEU A 65 -28.54 -15.64 11.04
CA LEU A 65 -28.17 -15.02 12.30
C LEU A 65 -27.82 -13.56 12.06
N VAL A 66 -28.37 -12.69 12.91
CA VAL A 66 -28.01 -11.26 13.00
C VAL A 66 -27.61 -10.95 14.43
N VAL A 67 -26.43 -10.36 14.62
CA VAL A 67 -25.94 -9.93 15.92
C VAL A 67 -26.13 -8.42 16.03
N TYR A 68 -26.72 -7.97 17.14
CA TYR A 68 -26.97 -6.57 17.45
C TYR A 68 -26.10 -6.11 18.61
N ASN A 69 -25.70 -4.83 18.60
CA ASN A 69 -25.09 -4.19 19.74
C ASN A 69 -26.17 -3.80 20.80
N SER A 70 -25.72 -3.24 21.92
CA SER A 70 -26.63 -2.79 23.01
C SER A 70 -27.56 -1.65 22.60
N ALA A 71 -27.29 -0.94 21.50
CA ALA A 71 -28.13 0.11 20.93
C ALA A 71 -29.14 -0.43 19.89
N GLY A 72 -29.21 -1.74 19.69
CA GLY A 72 -30.10 -2.38 18.73
C GLY A 72 -29.66 -2.23 17.27
N GLN A 73 -28.41 -1.85 17.02
CA GLN A 73 -27.85 -1.76 15.67
C GLN A 73 -27.19 -3.09 15.27
N PRO A 74 -27.41 -3.60 14.06
CA PRO A 74 -26.76 -4.82 13.61
C PRO A 74 -25.26 -4.58 13.48
N VAL A 75 -24.45 -5.53 13.94
CA VAL A 75 -22.98 -5.47 13.90
C VAL A 75 -22.38 -6.66 13.18
N ALA A 76 -23.13 -7.72 12.95
CA ALA A 76 -22.69 -8.88 12.18
C ALA A 76 -23.89 -9.67 11.67
N THR A 77 -23.73 -10.34 10.53
CA THR A 77 -24.72 -11.29 10.00
C THR A 77 -24.04 -12.57 9.49
N SER A 78 -24.80 -13.64 9.40
CA SER A 78 -24.28 -14.91 8.86
C SER A 78 -24.00 -14.88 7.36
N SER A 79 -24.54 -13.90 6.63
CA SER A 79 -24.31 -13.68 5.19
C SER A 79 -23.10 -12.79 4.91
N MET A 80 -22.56 -12.09 5.91
CA MET A 80 -21.38 -11.23 5.72
C MET A 80 -20.12 -12.05 5.44
N ARG A 81 -19.38 -11.58 4.44
CA ARG A 81 -18.03 -12.09 4.17
C ARG A 81 -17.02 -11.28 4.97
N TYR A 82 -16.50 -11.90 6.01
CA TYR A 82 -15.48 -11.27 6.84
C TYR A 82 -14.09 -11.45 6.23
N PRO A 83 -13.20 -10.44 6.39
CA PRO A 83 -11.81 -10.61 5.99
C PRO A 83 -11.16 -11.69 6.84
N LEU A 84 -10.72 -12.77 6.21
CA LEU A 84 -9.94 -13.80 6.88
C LEU A 84 -8.49 -13.34 6.99
N ILE A 85 -8.16 -12.69 8.08
CA ILE A 85 -6.82 -12.20 8.36
C ILE A 85 -5.90 -13.39 8.61
N LYS A 86 -4.89 -13.55 7.76
CA LYS A 86 -3.86 -14.59 7.89
C LYS A 86 -2.67 -14.12 8.71
N GLN A 87 -2.26 -12.88 8.51
CA GLN A 87 -1.07 -12.32 9.17
C GLN A 87 -1.14 -10.79 9.21
N VAL A 88 -0.63 -10.22 10.28
CA VAL A 88 -0.31 -8.79 10.37
C VAL A 88 1.20 -8.65 10.31
N ILE A 89 1.68 -7.75 9.47
CA ILE A 89 3.10 -7.54 9.21
C ILE A 89 3.46 -6.13 9.61
N ALA A 90 4.60 -6.00 10.27
CA ALA A 90 5.26 -4.73 10.48
C ALA A 90 6.78 -4.96 10.37
N GLY A 91 7.47 -4.00 9.79
CA GLY A 91 8.91 -4.06 9.62
C GLY A 91 9.47 -2.69 9.27
N ASN A 92 10.78 -2.66 9.09
CA ASN A 92 11.52 -1.46 8.79
C ASN A 92 12.53 -1.75 7.68
N VAL A 93 12.72 -0.83 6.76
CA VAL A 93 13.68 -0.94 5.67
C VAL A 93 15.07 -0.41 6.02
N ILE A 94 15.32 -0.04 7.29
CA ILE A 94 16.65 0.38 7.77
C ILE A 94 17.63 -0.79 7.63
N GLY A 95 18.78 -0.51 7.02
CA GLY A 95 19.85 -1.50 6.86
C GLY A 95 19.64 -2.51 5.73
N ALA A 96 18.61 -2.32 4.91
CA ALA A 96 18.33 -3.17 3.75
C ALA A 96 19.28 -2.92 2.56
N GLY A 97 20.37 -2.26 2.78
CA GLY A 97 21.40 -2.00 1.77
C GLY A 97 22.18 -0.72 2.08
N PRO A 98 23.26 -0.46 1.36
CA PRO A 98 24.00 0.76 1.54
C PRO A 98 23.05 1.91 1.19
N ASP A 99 22.66 2.56 2.23
CA ASP A 99 22.20 3.92 2.22
C ASP A 99 20.96 4.28 1.38
N TYR A 100 19.81 4.00 2.00
CA TYR A 100 18.73 4.94 1.89
C TYR A 100 19.21 6.32 2.43
N GLY A 101 20.28 6.86 1.91
CA GLY A 101 20.89 8.06 2.46
C GLY A 101 22.27 8.36 1.92
N GLN A 102 22.95 7.42 1.28
CA GLN A 102 24.18 7.70 0.55
C GLN A 102 23.97 7.73 -0.97
N TYR A 103 24.63 8.64 -1.55
CA TYR A 103 24.64 9.25 -2.85
C TYR A 103 25.07 8.38 -4.00
N ASP A 104 24.67 7.12 -4.09
CA ASP A 104 25.00 6.35 -5.27
C ASP A 104 23.83 6.35 -6.27
N TYR A 105 23.96 7.20 -7.27
CA TYR A 105 23.00 7.37 -8.35
C TYR A 105 22.82 6.14 -9.25
N GLY A 106 23.53 5.06 -8.97
CA GLY A 106 23.55 3.85 -9.80
C GLY A 106 22.94 2.60 -9.14
N ALA A 107 22.97 2.50 -7.84
CA ALA A 107 22.49 1.32 -7.13
C ALA A 107 21.10 1.58 -6.58
N ALA A 108 20.08 1.14 -7.28
CA ALA A 108 18.76 0.92 -6.67
C ALA A 108 18.93 -0.18 -5.62
N THR A 109 19.10 0.20 -4.36
CA THR A 109 19.03 -0.76 -3.25
C THR A 109 17.58 -1.20 -3.14
N SER A 110 17.28 -2.34 -3.72
CA SER A 110 15.97 -2.96 -3.61
C SER A 110 15.93 -3.80 -2.33
N PHE A 111 15.18 -3.37 -1.36
CA PHE A 111 14.76 -4.24 -0.27
C PHE A 111 13.57 -5.08 -0.74
N SER A 112 13.57 -6.36 -0.40
CA SER A 112 12.44 -7.24 -0.63
C SER A 112 12.28 -8.18 0.55
N ALA A 113 11.04 -8.32 1.05
CA ALA A 113 10.68 -9.27 2.09
C ALA A 113 9.44 -10.04 1.67
N SER A 114 9.51 -11.37 1.72
CA SER A 114 8.41 -12.24 1.37
C SER A 114 7.81 -12.88 2.62
N PHE A 115 6.50 -12.99 2.63
CA PHE A 115 5.70 -13.52 3.72
C PHE A 115 4.80 -14.62 3.16
N SER A 116 4.84 -15.79 3.79
CA SER A 116 4.11 -16.98 3.34
C SER A 116 3.09 -17.41 4.39
N PRO A 117 1.95 -16.68 4.50
CA PRO A 117 0.91 -17.03 5.47
C PRO A 117 0.19 -18.34 5.16
N GLY A 118 0.48 -18.94 4.00
CA GLY A 118 -0.19 -20.13 3.50
C GLY A 118 -1.62 -19.85 3.02
N GLY A 119 -2.21 -20.82 2.37
CA GLY A 119 -3.58 -20.72 1.85
C GLY A 119 -3.63 -20.39 0.37
N GLY A 120 -4.77 -19.84 -0.06
CA GLY A 120 -5.09 -19.54 -1.44
C GLY A 120 -4.59 -18.18 -1.91
N ARG A 121 -5.50 -17.39 -2.48
CA ARG A 121 -5.21 -16.03 -2.97
C ARG A 121 -5.03 -15.08 -1.80
N ILE A 122 -3.95 -14.31 -1.81
CA ILE A 122 -3.64 -13.35 -0.75
C ILE A 122 -3.83 -11.92 -1.27
N GLY A 123 -4.66 -11.18 -0.56
CA GLY A 123 -4.78 -9.75 -0.69
C GLY A 123 -4.00 -9.03 0.41
N VAL A 124 -3.53 -7.83 0.14
CA VAL A 124 -2.78 -7.00 1.08
C VAL A 124 -3.52 -5.70 1.35
N GLY A 125 -3.87 -5.47 2.62
CA GLY A 125 -4.27 -4.17 3.12
C GLY A 125 -3.04 -3.43 3.63
N ALA A 126 -2.60 -2.40 2.91
CA ALA A 126 -1.46 -1.60 3.32
C ALA A 126 -1.82 -0.70 4.51
N ILE A 127 -1.07 -0.81 5.62
CA ILE A 127 -1.25 0.02 6.82
C ILE A 127 -0.22 1.16 6.82
N ARG A 128 1.02 0.84 6.44
CA ARG A 128 2.12 1.79 6.36
C ARG A 128 2.90 1.54 5.09
N THR A 129 3.23 2.62 4.41
CA THR A 129 4.05 2.60 3.21
C THR A 129 5.29 3.44 3.48
N PRO A 130 6.48 2.86 3.45
CA PRO A 130 7.70 3.62 3.60
C PRO A 130 7.85 4.56 2.41
N SER A 131 8.27 5.76 2.69
CA SER A 131 8.61 6.75 1.68
C SER A 131 9.87 7.48 2.08
N THR A 132 10.80 7.62 1.16
CA THR A 132 11.96 8.49 1.29
C THR A 132 11.94 9.49 0.16
N GLN A 133 12.02 10.75 0.49
CA GLN A 133 12.22 11.79 -0.51
C GLN A 133 13.67 12.25 -0.43
N PHE A 134 14.33 12.24 -1.56
CA PHE A 134 15.69 12.68 -1.71
C PHE A 134 15.77 13.69 -2.84
N ASN A 135 16.26 14.87 -2.56
CA ASN A 135 16.55 15.89 -3.54
C ASN A 135 18.07 16.10 -3.57
N GLY A 136 18.70 15.83 -4.70
CA GLY A 136 20.14 15.99 -4.86
C GLY A 136 20.52 16.69 -6.15
N SER A 137 21.65 17.41 -6.13
CA SER A 137 22.24 18.00 -7.31
C SER A 137 23.26 17.06 -7.92
N LEU A 138 23.31 17.00 -9.22
CA LEU A 138 24.39 16.38 -9.94
C LEU A 138 25.56 17.35 -10.10
N LEU A 139 26.77 16.81 -10.24
CA LEU A 139 27.97 17.57 -10.59
C LEU A 139 27.83 18.38 -11.90
N SER A 140 26.86 18.02 -12.74
CA SER A 140 26.49 18.73 -13.96
C SER A 140 25.59 19.97 -13.74
N GLY A 141 25.23 20.30 -12.50
CA GLY A 141 24.30 21.41 -12.20
C GLY A 141 22.83 21.05 -12.41
N GLU A 142 22.50 19.81 -12.67
CA GLU A 142 21.12 19.33 -12.78
C GLU A 142 20.60 18.80 -11.46
N TRP A 143 19.33 19.11 -11.17
CA TRP A 143 18.63 18.55 -10.03
C TRP A 143 17.90 17.26 -10.41
N ARG A 144 18.04 16.25 -9.58
CA ARG A 144 17.21 15.05 -9.66
C ARG A 144 16.57 14.77 -8.31
N GLY A 145 15.26 14.64 -8.31
CA GLY A 145 14.53 14.12 -7.16
C GLY A 145 14.34 12.62 -7.30
N ASN A 146 14.61 11.89 -6.23
CA ASN A 146 14.26 10.48 -6.11
C ASN A 146 13.26 10.33 -4.98
N ILE A 147 12.20 9.56 -5.22
CA ILE A 147 11.32 9.08 -4.17
C ILE A 147 11.52 7.57 -4.07
N GLY A 148 11.98 7.11 -2.93
CA GLY A 148 11.92 5.71 -2.58
C GLY A 148 10.54 5.37 -2.04
N LEU A 149 9.90 4.37 -2.61
CA LEU A 149 8.58 3.89 -2.20
C LEU A 149 8.62 2.40 -1.96
N GLY A 150 7.75 1.92 -1.09
CA GLY A 150 7.54 0.50 -0.86
C GLY A 150 6.17 0.07 -1.33
N GLY A 151 6.12 -0.98 -2.12
CA GLY A 151 4.89 -1.54 -2.66
C GLY A 151 4.76 -3.03 -2.40
N TRP A 152 3.57 -3.53 -2.64
CA TRP A 152 3.21 -4.91 -2.41
C TRP A 152 2.93 -5.65 -3.71
N MET A 153 3.34 -6.91 -3.73
CA MET A 153 2.92 -7.94 -4.68
C MET A 153 2.29 -9.08 -3.89
N SER A 154 1.40 -9.81 -4.50
CA SER A 154 0.80 -10.98 -3.88
C SER A 154 0.67 -12.13 -4.89
N GLY A 155 0.53 -13.33 -4.38
CA GLY A 155 0.37 -14.55 -5.18
C GLY A 155 -0.37 -15.61 -4.39
N ALA A 156 -0.30 -16.85 -4.86
CA ALA A 156 -0.89 -17.99 -4.16
C ALA A 156 -0.12 -18.24 -2.85
N GLY A 157 -0.74 -17.90 -1.71
CA GLY A 157 -0.19 -18.12 -0.38
C GLY A 157 1.02 -17.25 -0.02
N VAL A 158 1.37 -16.23 -0.83
CA VAL A 158 2.55 -15.39 -0.62
C VAL A 158 2.20 -13.92 -0.83
N ALA A 159 2.76 -13.05 0.00
CA ALA A 159 2.82 -11.62 -0.25
C ALA A 159 4.27 -11.15 -0.17
N THR A 160 4.67 -10.28 -1.07
CA THR A 160 6.02 -9.73 -1.11
C THR A 160 5.95 -8.21 -1.04
N PHE A 161 6.64 -7.65 -0.07
CA PHE A 161 6.92 -6.23 0.00
C PHE A 161 8.22 -5.95 -0.74
N SER A 162 8.26 -4.90 -1.55
CA SER A 162 9.46 -4.52 -2.30
C SER A 162 9.58 -3.01 -2.38
N THR A 163 10.79 -2.49 -2.20
CA THR A 163 11.07 -1.07 -2.41
C THR A 163 11.48 -0.82 -3.85
N PHE A 164 11.16 0.35 -4.35
CA PHE A 164 11.58 0.82 -5.66
C PHE A 164 11.80 2.33 -5.64
N ASN A 165 12.65 2.81 -6.54
CA ASN A 165 12.93 4.22 -6.67
C ASN A 165 12.20 4.81 -7.87
N TRP A 166 11.52 5.91 -7.66
CA TRP A 166 10.96 6.71 -8.72
C TRP A 166 11.80 7.96 -8.92
N ARG A 167 12.32 8.14 -10.13
CA ARG A 167 13.12 9.30 -10.48
C ARG A 167 12.24 10.34 -11.15
N PHE A 168 12.32 11.58 -10.66
CA PHE A 168 11.81 12.73 -11.40
C PHE A 168 12.86 13.17 -12.41
N GLY A 169 12.41 13.61 -13.57
CA GLY A 169 13.28 14.20 -14.57
C GLY A 169 14.00 15.47 -14.05
N PRO A 170 14.93 16.03 -14.83
CA PRO A 170 15.63 17.22 -14.42
C PRO A 170 14.64 18.32 -14.10
N SER A 171 14.55 18.72 -12.85
CA SER A 171 13.87 19.94 -12.47
C SER A 171 14.85 21.07 -12.64
N SER A 172 14.38 22.18 -13.18
CA SER A 172 14.99 23.48 -13.47
C SER A 172 16.36 23.80 -12.84
N PRO A 173 17.20 24.56 -13.53
CA PRO A 173 18.58 24.81 -13.10
C PRO A 173 18.64 25.55 -11.77
N ASN A 174 19.44 24.98 -10.88
CA ASN A 174 20.03 25.58 -9.70
C ASN A 174 19.15 26.46 -8.78
N PRO A 175 18.62 25.93 -7.68
CA PRO A 175 18.37 26.77 -6.54
C PRO A 175 19.70 27.08 -5.80
N PRO A 176 19.93 28.33 -5.40
CA PRO A 176 21.21 28.80 -4.89
C PRO A 176 21.58 28.33 -3.47
N ASN A 177 20.75 27.56 -2.81
CA ASN A 177 21.00 27.05 -1.46
C ASN A 177 20.61 25.58 -1.33
N PHE A 178 21.62 24.74 -1.32
CA PHE A 178 21.49 23.33 -1.02
C PHE A 178 21.15 23.10 0.45
N GLN A 179 19.95 22.69 0.74
CA GLN A 179 19.64 21.91 1.92
C GLN A 179 19.14 20.54 1.43
N TYR A 180 19.82 19.51 1.94
CA TYR A 180 19.33 18.16 1.76
C TYR A 180 18.10 18.00 2.64
N ASP A 181 16.91 18.10 2.05
CA ASP A 181 15.70 17.70 2.72
C ASP A 181 15.58 16.19 2.64
N TYR A 182 15.93 15.56 3.74
CA TYR A 182 15.77 14.15 3.95
C TYR A 182 14.53 13.92 4.82
N GLN A 183 13.46 13.45 4.23
CA GLN A 183 12.31 12.97 4.96
C GLN A 183 12.17 11.47 4.70
N SER A 184 12.27 10.66 5.73
CA SER A 184 12.10 9.22 5.61
C SER A 184 11.10 8.68 6.61
N ALA A 185 10.08 8.00 6.10
CA ALA A 185 9.30 7.04 6.85
C ALA A 185 9.78 5.65 6.42
N LEU A 186 10.48 4.95 7.28
CA LEU A 186 11.15 3.69 6.94
C LEU A 186 10.31 2.46 7.31
N ASP A 187 9.22 2.64 8.02
CA ASP A 187 8.37 1.54 8.46
C ASP A 187 7.41 1.12 7.36
N TYR A 188 7.29 -0.19 7.16
CA TYR A 188 6.24 -0.78 6.36
C TYR A 188 5.32 -1.64 7.22
N GLY A 189 4.08 -1.77 6.80
CA GLY A 189 3.11 -2.62 7.48
C GLY A 189 1.94 -2.98 6.58
N GLY A 190 1.39 -4.16 6.82
CA GLY A 190 0.26 -4.66 6.06
C GLY A 190 -0.52 -5.74 6.80
N ILE A 191 -1.76 -5.92 6.39
CA ILE A 191 -2.61 -7.04 6.79
C ILE A 191 -2.73 -7.96 5.58
N LEU A 192 -2.36 -9.23 5.76
CA LEU A 192 -2.54 -10.27 4.76
C LEU A 192 -3.88 -10.96 4.97
N ILE A 193 -4.68 -11.00 3.93
CA ILE A 193 -6.07 -11.48 3.96
C ILE A 193 -6.22 -12.56 2.89
N ASP A 194 -6.88 -13.66 3.25
CA ASP A 194 -7.29 -14.67 2.28
C ASP A 194 -8.50 -14.15 1.49
N VAL A 195 -8.31 -13.97 0.19
CA VAL A 195 -9.34 -13.48 -0.75
C VAL A 195 -9.81 -14.58 -1.72
N SER A 196 -9.54 -15.84 -1.41
CA SER A 196 -9.85 -16.98 -2.29
C SER A 196 -11.34 -17.16 -2.55
N ASN A 197 -12.16 -16.75 -1.59
CA ASN A 197 -13.61 -16.90 -1.64
C ASN A 197 -14.36 -15.59 -1.91
N LEU A 198 -13.64 -14.55 -2.39
CA LEU A 198 -14.21 -13.23 -2.74
C LEU A 198 -14.37 -13.06 -4.23
#